data_03d539dd306fbf3870c4b182d5d7e639
#
_entry.id   03d539dd306fbf3870c4b182d5d7e639
#
_cell.length_a   1.000
_cell.length_b   1.000
_cell.length_c   1.000
_cell.angle_alpha   90.00
_cell.angle_beta   90.00
_cell.angle_gamma   90.00
#
_symmetry.space_group_name_H-M   'P 1'
#
loop_
_entity.id
_entity.type
_entity.pdbx_description
1 polymer ?
#
loop_
_entity_poly.entity_id
_entity_poly.type
_entity_poly.pdbx_seq_one_letter_code
_entity_poly.pdbx_strand_id
1 'polypeptide(L)'
;MSQFDSMSRYADKIQSQYPEGTRIYLENMNDPHAPVPPGTRGTVDFVDYAGQIHMKWDNGRTLAIVPSEDSFRKLTEKEIAEEQSQNESVFEQTM
;
A
#
# COMPACT_ATOMS: atom_id res chain seq x y z
N MET A 1 9.67 28.44 -8.48
CA MET A 1 8.62 27.50 -8.82
C MET A 1 7.47 27.60 -7.86
N SER A 2 6.25 27.38 -8.33
CA SER A 2 5.09 27.46 -7.49
C SER A 2 5.01 26.22 -6.57
N GLN A 3 4.29 26.37 -5.48
CA GLN A 3 4.02 25.28 -4.55
C GLN A 3 3.28 24.14 -5.25
N PHE A 4 2.44 24.48 -6.23
CA PHE A 4 1.69 23.51 -7.01
C PHE A 4 2.63 22.58 -7.82
N ASP A 5 3.67 23.14 -8.44
CA ASP A 5 4.65 22.35 -9.20
C ASP A 5 5.41 21.38 -8.29
N SER A 6 5.74 21.81 -7.07
CA SER A 6 6.44 20.95 -6.10
C SER A 6 5.57 19.77 -5.68
N MET A 7 4.28 20.00 -5.44
CA MET A 7 3.34 18.95 -5.09
C MET A 7 3.16 17.95 -6.24
N SER A 8 3.07 18.45 -7.48
CA SER A 8 2.91 17.60 -8.65
C SER A 8 4.10 16.67 -8.82
N ARG A 9 5.33 17.19 -8.65
CA ARG A 9 6.54 16.37 -8.75
C ARG A 9 6.63 15.32 -7.66
N TYR A 10 6.22 15.66 -6.44
CA TYR A 10 6.20 14.72 -5.34
C TYR A 10 5.20 13.58 -5.64
N ALA A 11 3.99 13.93 -6.06
CA ALA A 11 2.97 12.94 -6.40
C ALA A 11 3.44 12.02 -7.53
N ASP A 12 4.05 12.59 -8.58
CA ASP A 12 4.60 11.81 -9.70
C ASP A 12 5.63 10.81 -9.22
N LYS A 13 6.51 11.22 -8.30
CA LYS A 13 7.53 10.35 -7.74
C LYS A 13 6.89 9.18 -6.98
N ILE A 14 5.90 9.49 -6.14
CA ILE A 14 5.20 8.45 -5.36
C ILE A 14 4.45 7.51 -6.29
N GLN A 15 3.77 8.03 -7.30
CA GLN A 15 3.06 7.21 -8.29
C GLN A 15 4.01 6.24 -8.99
N SER A 16 5.21 6.72 -9.34
CA SER A 16 6.22 5.89 -10.02
C SER A 16 6.72 4.76 -9.13
N GLN A 17 6.84 5.03 -7.84
CA GLN A 17 7.33 4.05 -6.87
C GLN A 17 6.27 3.04 -6.46
N TYR A 18 5.00 3.46 -6.46
CA TYR A 18 3.89 2.65 -5.96
C TYR A 18 2.75 2.60 -6.98
N PRO A 19 2.97 1.95 -8.14
CA PRO A 19 1.90 1.83 -9.14
C PRO A 19 0.75 0.97 -8.62
N GLU A 20 -0.41 1.10 -9.27
CA GLU A 20 -1.58 0.27 -8.96
C GLU A 20 -1.19 -1.20 -8.95
N GLY A 21 -1.68 -1.93 -7.95
CA GLY A 21 -1.40 -3.34 -7.81
C GLY A 21 -0.19 -3.67 -6.95
N THR A 22 0.60 -2.67 -6.56
CA THR A 22 1.75 -2.90 -5.67
C THR A 22 1.28 -3.43 -4.33
N ARG A 23 1.91 -4.51 -3.84
CA ARG A 23 1.60 -5.06 -2.52
C ARG A 23 2.43 -4.37 -1.45
N ILE A 24 1.79 -3.98 -0.37
CA ILE A 24 2.36 -3.18 0.71
C ILE A 24 2.20 -3.91 2.04
N TYR A 25 3.23 -3.81 2.87
CA TYR A 25 3.22 -4.23 4.28
C TYR A 25 3.21 -2.97 5.15
N LEU A 26 2.21 -2.85 6.01
CA LEU A 26 2.11 -1.70 6.91
C LEU A 26 2.88 -1.97 8.19
N GLU A 27 3.84 -1.12 8.50
CA GLU A 27 4.63 -1.21 9.73
C GLU A 27 3.99 -0.43 10.86
N ASN A 28 3.53 0.79 10.56
CA ASN A 28 2.83 1.62 11.54
C ASN A 28 2.11 2.77 10.84
N MET A 29 0.88 3.03 11.22
CA MET A 29 0.10 4.14 10.69
C MET A 29 -0.13 5.18 11.78
N ASN A 30 0.23 6.43 11.48
CA ASN A 30 0.14 7.54 12.43
C ASN A 30 -1.22 8.21 12.34
N ASP A 31 -2.27 7.47 12.69
CA ASP A 31 -3.65 7.98 12.73
C ASP A 31 -4.13 7.89 14.18
N PRO A 32 -4.49 9.02 14.83
CA PRO A 32 -4.90 9.00 16.23
C PRO A 32 -6.29 8.42 16.47
N HIS A 33 -7.10 8.24 15.42
CA HIS A 33 -8.49 7.80 15.59
C HIS A 33 -8.74 6.34 15.31
N ALA A 34 -8.39 5.89 14.12
CA ALA A 34 -8.71 4.53 13.69
C ALA A 34 -7.65 4.01 12.71
N PRO A 35 -6.41 3.82 13.15
CA PRO A 35 -5.36 3.36 12.23
C PRO A 35 -5.62 1.93 11.78
N VAL A 36 -5.13 1.62 10.59
CA VAL A 36 -5.02 0.22 10.17
C VAL A 36 -3.96 -0.43 11.05
N PRO A 37 -4.21 -1.64 11.59
CA PRO A 37 -3.24 -2.26 12.50
C PRO A 37 -1.89 -2.57 11.84
N PRO A 38 -0.78 -2.45 12.58
CA PRO A 38 0.52 -2.88 12.08
C PRO A 38 0.49 -4.33 11.62
N GLY A 39 1.23 -4.62 10.55
CA GLY A 39 1.28 -5.96 9.98
C GLY A 39 0.20 -6.25 8.95
N THR A 40 -0.74 -5.34 8.76
CA THR A 40 -1.76 -5.49 7.73
C THR A 40 -1.12 -5.34 6.36
N ARG A 41 -1.49 -6.20 5.42
CA ARG A 41 -1.06 -6.11 4.04
C ARG A 41 -2.18 -5.53 3.18
N GLY A 42 -1.82 -4.92 2.08
CA GLY A 42 -2.80 -4.35 1.17
C GLY A 42 -2.25 -4.14 -0.22
N THR A 43 -3.12 -3.69 -1.11
CA THR A 43 -2.80 -3.45 -2.51
C THR A 43 -3.04 -1.98 -2.83
N VAL A 44 -2.08 -1.36 -3.53
CA VAL A 44 -2.22 0.03 -3.97
C VAL A 44 -3.35 0.14 -4.98
N ASP A 45 -4.28 1.07 -4.73
CA ASP A 45 -5.36 1.39 -5.66
C ASP A 45 -4.89 2.51 -6.61
N PHE A 46 -4.55 3.66 -6.04
CA PHE A 46 -3.99 4.77 -6.81
C PHE A 46 -3.29 5.74 -5.85
N VAL A 47 -2.48 6.63 -6.43
CA VAL A 47 -1.83 7.72 -5.69
C VAL A 47 -2.44 9.03 -6.17
N ASP A 48 -2.92 9.86 -5.23
CA ASP A 48 -3.53 11.13 -5.60
C ASP A 48 -2.45 12.20 -5.83
N TYR A 49 -2.89 13.39 -6.27
CA TYR A 49 -1.95 14.45 -6.61
C TYR A 49 -1.24 15.06 -5.41
N ALA A 50 -1.71 14.77 -4.20
CA ALA A 50 -1.02 15.18 -2.97
C ALA A 50 -0.01 14.14 -2.52
N GLY A 51 0.09 13.00 -3.21
CA GLY A 51 1.03 11.95 -2.88
C GLY A 51 0.53 10.96 -1.83
N GLN A 52 -0.75 10.98 -1.50
CA GLN A 52 -1.33 9.99 -0.61
C GLN A 52 -1.61 8.71 -1.39
N ILE A 53 -1.27 7.58 -0.80
CA ILE A 53 -1.42 6.26 -1.43
C ILE A 53 -2.74 5.66 -0.99
N HIS A 54 -3.71 5.60 -1.90
CA HIS A 54 -5.01 5.00 -1.61
C HIS A 54 -4.90 3.50 -1.70
N MET A 55 -5.42 2.81 -0.69
CA MET A 55 -5.17 1.39 -0.49
C MET A 55 -6.47 0.59 -0.46
N LYS A 56 -6.35 -0.66 -0.88
CA LYS A 56 -7.33 -1.70 -0.58
C LYS A 56 -6.63 -2.66 0.37
N TRP A 57 -6.87 -2.47 1.67
CA TRP A 57 -6.27 -3.32 2.70
C TRP A 57 -6.96 -4.69 2.72
N ASP A 58 -6.18 -5.72 3.01
CA ASP A 58 -6.70 -7.10 3.01
C ASP A 58 -7.79 -7.32 4.06
N ASN A 59 -7.85 -6.45 5.08
CA ASN A 59 -8.91 -6.49 6.09
C ASN A 59 -10.17 -5.72 5.69
N GLY A 60 -10.25 -5.24 4.45
CA GLY A 60 -11.40 -4.51 3.93
C GLY A 60 -11.37 -3.01 4.14
N ARG A 61 -10.38 -2.49 4.85
CA ARG A 61 -10.23 -1.05 5.07
C ARG A 61 -9.65 -0.38 3.82
N THR A 62 -9.89 0.94 3.71
CA THR A 62 -9.42 1.73 2.55
C THR A 62 -8.67 2.99 2.95
N LEU A 63 -8.30 3.13 4.23
CA LEU A 63 -7.60 4.33 4.71
C LEU A 63 -6.27 4.51 3.96
N ALA A 64 -6.04 5.72 3.45
CA ALA A 64 -4.85 6.00 2.64
C ALA A 64 -3.60 6.10 3.52
N ILE A 65 -2.46 5.78 2.93
CA ILE A 65 -1.13 5.99 3.53
C ILE A 65 -0.70 7.42 3.23
N VAL A 66 -0.18 8.10 4.26
CA VAL A 66 0.51 9.38 4.10
C VAL A 66 2.00 9.08 4.22
N PRO A 67 2.76 9.08 3.10
CA PRO A 67 4.15 8.59 3.13
C PRO A 67 5.07 9.30 4.09
N SER A 68 4.80 10.59 4.37
CA SER A 68 5.62 11.37 5.30
C SER A 68 5.34 11.06 6.77
N GLU A 69 4.24 10.39 7.08
CA GLU A 69 3.80 10.17 8.47
C GLU A 69 3.72 8.69 8.83
N ASP A 70 3.47 7.82 7.85
CA ASP A 70 3.25 6.40 8.08
C ASP A 70 4.49 5.60 7.70
N SER A 71 4.70 4.46 8.38
CA SER A 71 5.80 3.55 8.08
C SER A 71 5.27 2.33 7.34
N PHE A 72 5.82 2.06 6.18
CA PHE A 72 5.36 0.97 5.34
C PHE A 72 6.48 0.58 4.37
N ARG A 73 6.33 -0.57 3.73
CA ARG A 73 7.26 -1.03 2.70
C ARG A 73 6.52 -1.91 1.70
N LYS A 74 7.12 -2.08 0.53
CA LYS A 74 6.61 -3.05 -0.43
C LYS A 74 6.88 -4.46 0.09
N LEU A 75 6.00 -5.40 -0.26
CA LEU A 75 6.30 -6.81 -0.05
C LEU A 75 7.45 -7.21 -0.96
N THR A 76 8.28 -8.11 -0.47
CA THR A 76 9.34 -8.70 -1.28
C THR A 76 8.75 -9.70 -2.27
N GLU A 77 9.52 -10.03 -3.31
CA GLU A 77 9.09 -11.05 -4.28
C GLU A 77 8.82 -12.39 -3.58
N LYS A 78 9.63 -12.71 -2.58
CA LYS A 78 9.46 -13.93 -1.80
C LYS A 78 8.12 -13.92 -1.05
N GLU A 79 7.79 -12.80 -0.41
CA GLU A 79 6.52 -12.66 0.31
C GLU A 79 5.33 -12.79 -0.63
N ILE A 80 5.41 -12.18 -1.81
CA ILE A 80 4.36 -12.29 -2.83
C ILE A 80 4.22 -13.74 -3.29
N ALA A 81 5.33 -14.41 -3.55
CA ALA A 81 5.32 -15.80 -3.97
C ALA A 81 4.71 -16.71 -2.89
N GLU A 82 5.02 -16.44 -1.62
CA GLU A 82 4.44 -17.18 -0.51
C GLU A 82 2.92 -17.01 -0.42
N GLU A 83 2.41 -15.79 -0.65
CA GLU A 83 0.97 -15.55 -0.71
C GLU A 83 0.31 -16.38 -1.81
N GLN A 84 0.90 -16.38 -3.00
CA GLN A 84 0.37 -17.13 -4.15
C GLN A 84 0.42 -18.63 -3.91
N SER A 85 1.50 -19.11 -3.30
CA SER A 85 1.67 -20.51 -3.00
C SER A 85 0.61 -21.01 -2.01
N GLN A 86 0.29 -20.21 -0.99
CA GLN A 86 -0.76 -20.54 -0.04
C GLN A 86 -2.13 -20.61 -0.72
N ASN A 87 -2.41 -19.70 -1.64
CA ASN A 87 -3.65 -19.71 -2.41
C ASN A 87 -3.76 -20.94 -3.28
N GLU A 88 -2.66 -21.34 -3.93
CA GLU A 88 -2.61 -22.53 -4.75
C GLU A 88 -2.85 -23.79 -3.93
N SER A 89 -2.25 -23.86 -2.74
CA SER A 89 -2.43 -25.01 -1.83
C SER A 89 -3.88 -25.15 -1.41
N VAL A 90 -4.54 -24.06 -1.08
CA VAL A 90 -5.96 -24.08 -0.71
C VAL A 90 -6.81 -24.55 -1.88
N PHE A 91 -6.51 -24.06 -3.07
CA PHE A 91 -7.23 -24.47 -4.29
C PHE A 91 -7.08 -25.96 -4.56
N GLU A 92 -5.89 -26.50 -4.42
CA GLU A 92 -5.63 -27.92 -4.64
C GLU A 92 -6.38 -28.80 -3.63
N GLN A 93 -6.51 -28.37 -2.41
CA GLN A 93 -7.21 -29.11 -1.35
C GLN A 93 -8.71 -29.20 -1.60
N THR A 94 -9.26 -28.24 -2.33
CA THR A 94 -10.71 -28.25 -2.61
C THR A 94 -11.09 -29.09 -3.82
N MET A 95 -10.10 -29.58 -4.54
CA MET A 95 -10.33 -30.46 -5.68
C MET A 95 -10.18 -31.92 -5.27
#